data_2d23377daae4e1b684f0949f5e896308
#
_entry.id   2d23377daae4e1b684f0949f5e896308
#
_cell.length_a   1.000
_cell.length_b   1.000
_cell.length_c   1.000
_cell.angle_alpha   90.00
_cell.angle_beta   90.00
_cell.angle_gamma   90.00
#
_symmetry.space_group_name_H-M   'P 1'
#
loop_
_entity.id
_entity.type
_entity.pdbx_description
1 polymer ?
#
loop_
_entity_poly.entity_id
_entity_poly.type
_entity_poly.pdbx_seq_one_letter_code
_entity_poly.pdbx_strand_id
1 'polypeptide(L)'
;MKATDKTGKLIPLSDCYITSDLDGSNLYSASGSGLVMDNLPDISDGKTASYTPETGIGRSAPYKNYANSEERAISMDVHMFVQSESGGQSAKAILDTIRWLEAHVYPMEEQSTTYAPPPIMKVKCFSLLAEDELCCVLKSYSVKFDPSVPWDEKTGIPYKVDISLSLEVAYPSADLPYAEDIMDNGG
;
A
#
# COMPACT_ATOMS: atom_id res chain seq x y z
N MET A 1 -15.28 -8.86 -0.50
CA MET A 1 -15.64 -9.99 0.38
C MET A 1 -15.42 -9.52 1.81
N LYS A 2 -16.38 -9.66 2.70
CA LYS A 2 -16.20 -9.23 4.10
C LYS A 2 -15.40 -10.28 4.84
N ALA A 3 -14.33 -9.88 5.53
CA ALA A 3 -13.55 -10.79 6.36
C ALA A 3 -14.36 -11.22 7.60
N THR A 4 -14.42 -12.51 7.88
CA THR A 4 -15.06 -13.06 9.07
C THR A 4 -14.10 -13.94 9.84
N ASP A 5 -14.19 -13.91 11.16
CA ASP A 5 -13.44 -14.82 12.01
C ASP A 5 -13.99 -16.28 11.93
N LYS A 6 -13.35 -17.20 12.66
CA LYS A 6 -13.77 -18.63 12.72
C LYS A 6 -15.21 -18.85 13.24
N THR A 7 -15.80 -17.84 13.88
CA THR A 7 -17.17 -17.87 14.39
C THR A 7 -18.18 -17.22 13.45
N GLY A 8 -17.73 -16.72 12.30
CA GLY A 8 -18.55 -15.98 11.34
C GLY A 8 -18.77 -14.51 11.71
N LYS A 9 -18.10 -14.00 12.75
CA LYS A 9 -18.17 -12.60 13.15
C LYS A 9 -17.31 -11.76 12.20
N LEU A 10 -17.82 -10.60 11.79
CA LEU A 10 -17.08 -9.65 10.96
C LEU A 10 -15.83 -9.16 11.68
N ILE A 11 -14.69 -9.24 11.01
CA ILE A 11 -13.43 -8.65 11.49
C ILE A 11 -13.50 -7.14 11.25
N PRO A 12 -13.27 -6.31 12.26
CA PRO A 12 -13.20 -4.87 12.05
C PRO A 12 -12.01 -4.52 11.17
N LEU A 13 -12.25 -3.75 10.10
CA LEU A 13 -11.22 -3.30 9.16
C LEU A 13 -10.52 -2.00 9.61
N SER A 14 -10.82 -1.52 10.82
CA SER A 14 -10.18 -0.33 11.40
C SER A 14 -8.65 -0.41 11.47
N ASP A 15 -8.12 -1.63 11.53
CA ASP A 15 -6.68 -1.90 11.58
C ASP A 15 -6.08 -2.15 10.18
N CYS A 16 -6.84 -1.88 9.12
CA CYS A 16 -6.37 -1.92 7.74
C CYS A 16 -6.51 -0.52 7.14
N TYR A 17 -5.41 0.24 7.13
CA TYR A 17 -5.41 1.64 6.71
C TYR A 17 -4.07 2.07 6.10
N ILE A 18 -4.12 3.17 5.38
CA ILE A 18 -2.95 3.87 4.86
C ILE A 18 -3.03 5.32 5.33
N THR A 19 -2.01 5.79 6.01
CA THR A 19 -1.88 7.18 6.46
C THR A 19 -0.65 7.84 5.86
N SER A 20 -0.60 9.16 5.90
CA SER A 20 0.52 9.96 5.43
C SER A 20 0.50 11.31 6.12
N ASP A 21 1.58 12.06 5.99
CA ASP A 21 1.66 13.45 6.48
C ASP A 21 0.84 14.42 5.61
N LEU A 22 0.39 14.00 4.41
CA LEU A 22 -0.56 14.78 3.61
C LEU A 22 -1.97 14.69 4.19
N ASP A 23 -2.72 15.80 4.11
CA ASP A 23 -4.10 15.85 4.58
C ASP A 23 -4.99 14.84 3.86
N GLY A 24 -5.51 13.90 4.62
CA GLY A 24 -6.40 12.85 4.17
C GLY A 24 -7.84 12.99 4.69
N SER A 25 -8.24 14.16 5.17
CA SER A 25 -9.55 14.37 5.82
C SER A 25 -10.77 14.12 4.90
N ASN A 26 -10.59 14.23 3.59
CA ASN A 26 -11.64 14.07 2.59
C ASN A 26 -11.58 12.74 1.82
N LEU A 27 -10.75 11.80 2.26
CA LEU A 27 -10.56 10.53 1.55
C LEU A 27 -11.77 9.61 1.69
N TYR A 28 -11.80 8.63 0.80
CA TYR A 28 -12.74 7.53 0.88
C TYR A 28 -12.55 6.77 2.20
N SER A 29 -13.66 6.54 2.91
CA SER A 29 -13.65 5.89 4.24
C SER A 29 -12.71 6.54 5.28
N ALA A 30 -12.47 7.84 5.16
CA ALA A 30 -11.57 8.54 6.06
C ALA A 30 -11.99 8.38 7.53
N SER A 31 -11.07 7.81 8.31
CA SER A 31 -11.12 7.88 9.76
C SER A 31 -9.84 8.56 10.22
N GLY A 32 -9.96 9.82 10.62
CA GLY A 32 -8.78 10.64 10.90
C GLY A 32 -8.10 11.16 9.63
N SER A 33 -6.79 10.98 9.52
CA SER A 33 -5.94 11.51 8.43
C SER A 33 -5.54 10.47 7.39
N GLY A 34 -6.30 9.38 7.22
CA GLY A 34 -5.91 8.30 6.31
C GLY A 34 -7.05 7.57 5.64
N LEU A 35 -6.68 6.74 4.69
CA LEU A 35 -7.57 5.85 3.97
C LEU A 35 -7.78 4.56 4.76
N VAL A 36 -8.98 4.34 5.27
CA VAL A 36 -9.37 3.08 5.93
C VAL A 36 -10.05 2.18 4.90
N MET A 37 -9.72 0.90 4.91
CA MET A 37 -10.26 -0.05 3.94
C MET A 37 -11.67 -0.50 4.33
N ASP A 38 -12.63 -0.38 3.42
CA ASP A 38 -14.00 -0.90 3.59
C ASP A 38 -14.10 -2.39 3.34
N ASN A 39 -13.19 -2.90 2.52
CA ASN A 39 -13.08 -4.30 2.18
C ASN A 39 -11.65 -4.76 2.41
N LEU A 40 -11.48 -6.04 2.69
CA LEU A 40 -10.13 -6.61 2.77
C LEU A 40 -9.46 -6.47 1.40
N PRO A 41 -8.32 -5.75 1.31
CA PRO A 41 -7.57 -5.64 0.08
C PRO A 41 -6.89 -6.96 -0.26
N ASP A 42 -6.65 -7.20 -1.54
CA ASP A 42 -5.77 -8.29 -1.96
C ASP A 42 -4.32 -7.82 -1.80
N ILE A 43 -3.56 -8.51 -0.96
CA ILE A 43 -2.18 -8.12 -0.62
C ILE A 43 -1.21 -9.18 -1.11
N SER A 44 -0.18 -8.76 -1.81
CA SER A 44 0.98 -9.58 -2.14
C SER A 44 2.23 -8.89 -1.59
N ASP A 45 3.01 -9.64 -0.83
CA ASP A 45 4.23 -9.18 -0.17
C ASP A 45 5.40 -10.06 -0.60
N GLY A 46 6.49 -9.46 -1.03
CA GLY A 46 7.63 -10.19 -1.54
C GLY A 46 8.95 -9.46 -1.33
N LYS A 47 9.98 -10.24 -1.07
CA LYS A 47 11.36 -9.78 -0.98
C LYS A 47 12.28 -10.76 -1.70
N THR A 48 13.24 -10.24 -2.43
CA THR A 48 14.17 -11.02 -3.25
C THR A 48 15.60 -10.82 -2.77
N ALA A 49 16.38 -11.90 -2.76
CA ALA A 49 17.83 -11.83 -2.56
C ALA A 49 18.54 -11.99 -3.91
N SER A 50 19.47 -11.11 -4.19
CA SER A 50 20.28 -11.14 -5.40
C SER A 50 21.58 -11.90 -5.17
N TYR A 51 21.91 -12.80 -6.11
CA TYR A 51 23.12 -13.61 -6.07
C TYR A 51 23.87 -13.50 -7.39
N THR A 52 25.17 -13.26 -7.32
CA THR A 52 26.05 -13.26 -8.48
C THR A 52 26.68 -14.65 -8.65
N PRO A 53 26.46 -15.33 -9.79
CA PRO A 53 27.10 -16.60 -10.05
C PRO A 53 28.58 -16.42 -10.45
N GLU A 54 29.49 -17.15 -9.81
CA GLU A 54 30.90 -17.27 -10.22
C GLU A 54 31.17 -18.67 -10.75
N THR A 55 31.68 -18.72 -11.99
CA THR A 55 32.05 -19.98 -12.65
C THR A 55 33.55 -20.21 -12.54
N GLY A 56 33.94 -21.30 -11.88
CA GLY A 56 35.34 -21.76 -11.84
C GLY A 56 35.58 -22.90 -12.86
N ILE A 57 36.76 -22.91 -13.48
CA ILE A 57 37.17 -23.99 -14.38
C ILE A 57 37.16 -25.34 -13.64
N GLY A 58 36.51 -26.35 -14.23
CA GLY A 58 36.41 -27.68 -13.65
C GLY A 58 35.33 -27.92 -12.60
N ARG A 59 34.41 -26.98 -12.42
CA ARG A 59 33.25 -27.13 -11.53
C ARG A 59 32.00 -27.54 -12.30
N SER A 60 31.22 -28.44 -11.69
CA SER A 60 29.92 -28.88 -12.24
C SER A 60 28.79 -27.88 -12.01
N ALA A 61 28.96 -26.89 -11.10
CA ALA A 61 27.98 -25.86 -10.81
C ALA A 61 28.69 -24.55 -10.39
N PRO A 62 28.10 -23.38 -10.71
CA PRO A 62 28.61 -22.08 -10.28
C PRO A 62 28.45 -21.88 -8.78
N TYR A 63 29.35 -21.12 -8.18
CA TYR A 63 29.14 -20.54 -6.86
C TYR A 63 28.11 -19.42 -6.94
N LYS A 64 27.27 -19.31 -5.93
CA LYS A 64 26.36 -18.19 -5.77
C LYS A 64 26.85 -17.32 -4.62
N ASN A 65 27.41 -16.17 -4.95
CA ASN A 65 27.79 -15.17 -3.97
C ASN A 65 26.60 -14.25 -3.73
N TYR A 66 26.23 -14.07 -2.45
CA TYR A 66 25.21 -13.10 -2.08
C TYR A 66 25.69 -11.68 -2.41
N ALA A 67 24.88 -10.92 -3.14
CA ALA A 67 25.19 -9.55 -3.50
C ALA A 67 24.46 -8.57 -2.54
N ASN A 68 23.13 -8.66 -2.50
CA ASN A 68 22.29 -7.82 -1.66
C ASN A 68 20.89 -8.43 -1.50
N SER A 69 20.15 -7.96 -0.51
CA SER A 69 18.69 -8.11 -0.50
C SER A 69 18.06 -6.93 -1.25
N GLU A 70 17.15 -7.23 -2.17
CA GLU A 70 16.35 -6.22 -2.83
C GLU A 70 15.32 -5.64 -1.84
N GLU A 71 14.71 -4.54 -2.22
CA GLU A 71 13.68 -3.91 -1.42
C GLU A 71 12.46 -4.83 -1.27
N ARG A 72 11.75 -4.68 -0.16
CA ARG A 72 10.49 -5.40 0.07
C ARG A 72 9.39 -4.69 -0.70
N ALA A 73 8.83 -5.36 -1.69
CA ALA A 73 7.76 -4.85 -2.52
C ALA A 73 6.42 -5.39 -2.06
N ILE A 74 5.45 -4.49 -1.91
CA ILE A 74 4.09 -4.83 -1.52
C ILE A 74 3.16 -4.36 -2.62
N SER A 75 2.32 -5.25 -3.15
CA SER A 75 1.20 -4.85 -3.99
C SER A 75 -0.11 -5.01 -3.23
N MET A 76 -1.00 -4.02 -3.40
CA MET A 76 -2.28 -3.98 -2.71
C MET A 76 -3.38 -3.57 -3.70
N ASP A 77 -4.40 -4.41 -3.85
CA ASP A 77 -5.57 -4.07 -4.64
C ASP A 77 -6.72 -3.66 -3.72
N VAL A 78 -7.13 -2.40 -3.86
CA VAL A 78 -8.17 -1.75 -3.06
C VAL A 78 -9.42 -1.58 -3.90
N HIS A 79 -10.56 -2.01 -3.35
CA HIS A 79 -11.86 -1.89 -3.99
C HIS A 79 -12.70 -0.82 -3.28
N MET A 80 -13.09 0.22 -4.00
CA MET A 80 -13.94 1.28 -3.49
C MET A 80 -15.32 1.22 -4.10
N PHE A 81 -16.34 1.43 -3.28
CA PHE A 81 -17.73 1.40 -3.70
C PHE A 81 -18.42 2.73 -3.35
N VAL A 82 -19.13 3.32 -4.30
CA VAL A 82 -19.99 4.46 -4.01
C VAL A 82 -21.15 3.97 -3.15
N GLN A 83 -21.22 4.45 -1.92
CA GLN A 83 -22.32 4.16 -1.01
C GLN A 83 -23.39 5.28 -1.12
N SER A 84 -24.62 4.97 -0.77
CA SER A 84 -25.73 5.91 -0.80
C SER A 84 -25.47 7.15 0.05
N GLU A 85 -25.91 8.33 -0.40
CA GLU A 85 -25.67 9.65 0.20
C GLU A 85 -26.11 9.79 1.68
N SER A 86 -26.91 8.87 2.22
CA SER A 86 -27.47 8.96 3.57
C SER A 86 -26.56 8.40 4.69
N GLY A 87 -25.38 7.95 4.40
CA GLY A 87 -24.47 7.41 5.45
C GLY A 87 -23.09 7.05 4.96
N GLY A 88 -22.73 7.49 3.78
CA GLY A 88 -21.51 7.01 3.25
C GLY A 88 -20.75 8.03 2.43
N GLN A 89 -19.89 7.53 1.74
CA GLN A 89 -18.87 8.13 0.96
C GLN A 89 -19.43 8.63 -0.36
N SER A 90 -19.24 9.89 -0.61
CA SER A 90 -19.60 10.47 -1.88
C SER A 90 -18.62 10.01 -2.96
N ALA A 91 -19.09 9.93 -4.21
CA ALA A 91 -18.23 9.73 -5.36
C ALA A 91 -17.06 10.72 -5.42
N LYS A 92 -17.25 11.92 -4.86
CA LYS A 92 -16.19 12.91 -4.71
C LYS A 92 -15.03 12.40 -3.84
N ALA A 93 -15.30 11.67 -2.75
CA ALA A 93 -14.26 11.12 -1.88
C ALA A 93 -13.36 10.09 -2.62
N ILE A 94 -13.92 9.35 -3.59
CA ILE A 94 -13.13 8.46 -4.46
C ILE A 94 -12.17 9.29 -5.32
N LEU A 95 -12.64 10.37 -5.93
CA LEU A 95 -11.77 11.24 -6.73
C LEU A 95 -10.70 11.94 -5.87
N ASP A 96 -11.06 12.39 -4.68
CA ASP A 96 -10.11 12.99 -3.74
C ASP A 96 -9.06 11.97 -3.29
N THR A 97 -9.44 10.70 -3.11
CA THR A 97 -8.50 9.61 -2.83
C THR A 97 -7.54 9.36 -4.00
N ILE A 98 -8.04 9.34 -5.24
CA ILE A 98 -7.18 9.17 -6.42
C ILE A 98 -6.17 10.32 -6.52
N ARG A 99 -6.60 11.57 -6.29
CA ARG A 99 -5.71 12.74 -6.28
C ARG A 99 -4.69 12.70 -5.15
N TRP A 100 -5.09 12.22 -3.99
CA TRP A 100 -4.21 12.03 -2.85
C TRP A 100 -3.13 10.99 -3.17
N LEU A 101 -3.49 9.86 -3.80
CA LEU A 101 -2.53 8.87 -4.28
C LEU A 101 -1.60 9.46 -5.36
N GLU A 102 -2.15 10.23 -6.29
CA GLU A 102 -1.36 10.94 -7.30
C GLU A 102 -0.31 11.86 -6.66
N ALA A 103 -0.67 12.60 -5.63
CA ALA A 103 0.24 13.48 -4.92
C ALA A 103 1.45 12.74 -4.31
N HIS A 104 1.30 11.47 -3.93
CA HIS A 104 2.37 10.66 -3.37
C HIS A 104 3.42 10.15 -4.38
N VAL A 105 3.21 10.35 -5.67
CA VAL A 105 4.23 10.07 -6.69
C VAL A 105 4.97 11.33 -7.17
N TYR A 106 4.60 12.51 -6.66
CA TYR A 106 5.28 13.76 -6.96
C TYR A 106 6.16 14.22 -5.79
N PRO A 107 7.28 14.90 -6.09
CA PRO A 107 8.11 15.49 -5.05
C PRO A 107 7.36 16.59 -4.30
N MET A 108 7.66 16.74 -3.02
CA MET A 108 7.14 17.83 -2.20
C MET A 108 7.89 19.13 -2.48
N GLU A 109 7.18 20.26 -2.39
CA GLU A 109 7.80 21.58 -2.41
C GLU A 109 8.26 21.93 -1.00
N GLU A 110 9.57 22.07 -0.81
CA GLU A 110 10.16 22.47 0.46
C GLU A 110 10.73 23.89 0.34
N GLN A 111 10.42 24.75 1.31
CA GLN A 111 10.78 26.17 1.27
C GLN A 111 12.30 26.42 1.32
N SER A 112 13.09 25.46 1.77
CA SER A 112 14.53 25.62 1.98
C SER A 112 15.41 24.84 1.01
N THR A 113 14.86 23.86 0.29
CA THR A 113 15.58 23.01 -0.67
C THR A 113 14.81 22.94 -1.97
N THR A 114 15.53 22.89 -3.08
CA THR A 114 14.93 22.83 -4.42
C THR A 114 14.27 21.49 -4.73
N TYR A 115 14.41 20.50 -3.85
CA TYR A 115 13.91 19.14 -4.04
C TYR A 115 13.67 18.43 -2.70
N ALA A 116 12.46 17.96 -2.51
CA ALA A 116 12.11 17.03 -1.43
C ALA A 116 11.52 15.74 -2.05
N PRO A 117 11.81 14.57 -1.48
CA PRO A 117 11.25 13.31 -1.98
C PRO A 117 9.72 13.29 -1.85
N PRO A 118 9.04 12.40 -2.57
CA PRO A 118 7.62 12.15 -2.35
C PRO A 118 7.33 11.80 -0.90
N PRO A 119 6.10 12.10 -0.39
CA PRO A 119 5.72 11.80 0.97
C PRO A 119 5.76 10.30 1.27
N ILE A 120 6.12 9.94 2.49
CA ILE A 120 6.11 8.55 2.96
C ILE A 120 4.70 8.19 3.40
N MET A 121 4.26 7.01 3.02
CA MET A 121 3.02 6.40 3.47
C MET A 121 3.29 5.44 4.61
N LYS A 122 2.41 5.42 5.59
CA LYS A 122 2.38 4.42 6.66
C LYS A 122 1.24 3.46 6.40
N VAL A 123 1.56 2.21 6.22
CA VAL A 123 0.61 1.16 5.86
C VAL A 123 0.50 0.18 7.01
N LYS A 124 -0.72 -0.11 7.42
CA LYS A 124 -1.04 -1.18 8.36
C LYS A 124 -2.17 -2.01 7.79
N CYS A 125 -2.05 -3.32 7.88
CA CYS A 125 -3.14 -4.23 7.57
C CYS A 125 -3.08 -5.42 8.52
N PHE A 126 -3.70 -5.27 9.69
CA PHE A 126 -3.60 -6.22 10.80
C PHE A 126 -2.13 -6.50 11.15
N SER A 127 -1.81 -7.72 11.52
CA SER A 127 -0.43 -8.22 11.69
C SER A 127 0.13 -8.89 10.43
N LEU A 128 -0.51 -8.71 9.25
CA LEU A 128 -0.08 -9.38 8.02
C LEU A 128 1.21 -8.80 7.44
N LEU A 129 1.39 -7.49 7.54
CA LEU A 129 2.56 -6.80 6.97
C LEU A 129 3.65 -6.55 8.02
N ALA A 130 3.25 -6.08 9.20
CA ALA A 130 4.07 -5.85 10.37
C ALA A 130 3.17 -5.72 11.60
N GLU A 131 3.71 -5.87 12.79
CA GLU A 131 2.97 -5.61 14.04
C GLU A 131 2.58 -4.13 14.15
N ASP A 132 3.51 -3.26 13.75
CA ASP A 132 3.34 -1.81 13.71
C ASP A 132 3.08 -1.30 12.28
N GLU A 133 2.99 0.02 12.13
CA GLU A 133 2.89 0.68 10.85
C GLU A 133 4.16 0.50 10.02
N LEU A 134 4.01 0.10 8.77
CA LEU A 134 5.11 -0.07 7.84
C LEU A 134 5.28 1.19 6.99
N CYS A 135 6.46 1.81 7.07
CA CYS A 135 6.79 2.96 6.23
C CYS A 135 7.07 2.52 4.80
N CYS A 136 6.33 3.08 3.85
CA CYS A 136 6.42 2.74 2.44
C CYS A 136 6.49 3.99 1.57
N VAL A 137 7.10 3.85 0.41
CA VAL A 137 6.98 4.81 -0.70
C VAL A 137 6.05 4.23 -1.77
N LEU A 138 5.21 5.07 -2.33
CA LEU A 138 4.35 4.69 -3.44
C LEU A 138 5.14 4.75 -4.75
N LYS A 139 5.42 3.60 -5.36
CA LYS A 139 6.12 3.54 -6.66
C LYS A 139 5.18 3.83 -7.82
N SER A 140 4.00 3.25 -7.76
CA SER A 140 2.98 3.45 -8.77
C SER A 140 1.61 3.11 -8.23
N TYR A 141 0.60 3.71 -8.85
CA TYR A 141 -0.79 3.31 -8.67
C TYR A 141 -1.47 3.20 -10.04
N SER A 142 -2.48 2.38 -10.12
CA SER A 142 -3.35 2.31 -11.29
C SER A 142 -4.80 2.27 -10.87
N VAL A 143 -5.64 2.99 -11.62
CA VAL A 143 -7.09 3.06 -11.36
C VAL A 143 -7.81 2.41 -12.51
N LYS A 144 -8.70 1.46 -12.20
CA LYS A 144 -9.54 0.79 -13.17
C LYS A 144 -10.99 1.20 -12.97
N PHE A 145 -11.54 1.84 -13.97
CA PHE A 145 -12.97 2.13 -14.08
C PHE A 145 -13.63 1.05 -14.94
N ASP A 146 -14.51 0.25 -14.34
CA ASP A 146 -15.18 -0.84 -15.04
C ASP A 146 -16.42 -0.31 -15.77
N PRO A 147 -16.46 -0.35 -17.11
CA PRO A 147 -17.63 0.12 -17.87
C PRO A 147 -18.87 -0.78 -17.72
N SER A 148 -18.71 -2.00 -17.21
CA SER A 148 -19.83 -2.93 -16.97
C SER A 148 -20.59 -2.62 -15.68
N VAL A 149 -20.02 -1.80 -14.80
CA VAL A 149 -20.66 -1.35 -13.56
C VAL A 149 -21.54 -0.15 -13.83
N PRO A 150 -22.72 -0.01 -13.21
CA PRO A 150 -23.54 1.20 -13.31
C PRO A 150 -22.75 2.44 -12.87
N TRP A 151 -23.03 3.55 -13.55
CA TRP A 151 -22.41 4.85 -13.27
C TRP A 151 -23.43 5.79 -12.65
N ASP A 152 -22.97 6.64 -11.74
CA ASP A 152 -23.81 7.70 -11.19
C ASP A 152 -23.96 8.82 -12.21
N GLU A 153 -25.21 9.10 -12.63
CA GLU A 153 -25.51 10.10 -13.65
C GLU A 153 -25.12 11.53 -13.24
N LYS A 154 -25.11 11.81 -11.94
CA LYS A 154 -24.81 13.16 -11.43
C LYS A 154 -23.31 13.46 -11.38
N THR A 155 -22.51 12.48 -11.01
CA THR A 155 -21.07 12.65 -10.79
C THR A 155 -20.22 12.10 -11.92
N GLY A 156 -20.79 11.22 -12.77
CA GLY A 156 -20.06 10.55 -13.84
C GLY A 156 -19.00 9.57 -13.34
N ILE A 157 -19.21 9.01 -12.14
CA ILE A 157 -18.27 8.05 -11.52
C ILE A 157 -18.94 6.68 -11.43
N PRO A 158 -18.25 5.59 -11.75
CA PRO A 158 -18.79 4.24 -11.59
C PRO A 158 -18.99 3.92 -10.11
N TYR A 159 -20.03 3.12 -9.81
CA TYR A 159 -20.31 2.68 -8.44
C TYR A 159 -19.20 1.78 -7.83
N LYS A 160 -18.29 1.27 -8.65
CA LYS A 160 -17.12 0.51 -8.22
C LYS A 160 -15.88 1.04 -8.91
N VAL A 161 -14.83 1.26 -8.15
CA VAL A 161 -13.50 1.64 -8.62
C VAL A 161 -12.48 0.70 -7.99
N ASP A 162 -11.63 0.11 -8.82
CA ASP A 162 -10.54 -0.75 -8.39
C ASP A 162 -9.22 0.02 -8.52
N ILE A 163 -8.43 0.04 -7.46
CA ILE A 163 -7.13 0.72 -7.41
C ILE A 163 -6.06 -0.29 -7.03
N SER A 164 -5.06 -0.44 -7.87
CA SER A 164 -3.88 -1.24 -7.59
C SER A 164 -2.73 -0.33 -7.17
N LEU A 165 -2.14 -0.61 -6.02
CA LEU A 165 -1.00 0.12 -5.44
C LEU A 165 0.25 -0.76 -5.50
N SER A 166 1.38 -0.17 -5.91
CA SER A 166 2.70 -0.78 -5.79
C SER A 166 3.51 0.05 -4.80
N LEU A 167 3.81 -0.55 -3.67
CA LEU A 167 4.48 0.05 -2.54
C LEU A 167 5.85 -0.61 -2.35
N GLU A 168 6.79 0.14 -1.84
CA GLU A 168 8.12 -0.32 -1.51
C GLU A 168 8.47 0.13 -0.10
N VAL A 169 8.94 -0.80 0.73
CA VAL A 169 9.24 -0.50 2.13
C VAL A 169 10.47 0.39 2.21
N ALA A 170 10.32 1.53 2.88
CA ALA A 170 11.41 2.47 3.15
C ALA A 170 12.00 2.17 4.54
N TYR A 171 13.26 1.74 4.56
CA TYR A 171 14.01 1.59 5.81
C TYR A 171 14.91 2.81 6.02
N PRO A 172 14.96 3.38 7.24
CA PRO A 172 16.01 4.34 7.59
C PRO A 172 17.38 3.69 7.37
N SER A 173 18.35 4.44 6.84
CA SER A 173 19.69 3.91 6.55
C SER A 173 20.43 3.38 7.79
N ALA A 174 20.00 3.79 8.99
CA ALA A 174 20.56 3.33 10.26
C ALA A 174 19.96 2.00 10.75
N ASP A 175 18.78 1.61 10.22
CA ASP A 175 17.99 0.47 10.75
C ASP A 175 17.70 -0.55 9.65
N LEU A 176 18.75 -0.94 8.92
CA LEU A 176 18.63 -2.03 7.94
C LEU A 176 18.47 -3.35 8.70
N PRO A 177 17.38 -4.11 8.44
CA PRO A 177 17.11 -5.33 9.17
C PRO A 177 18.07 -6.45 8.80
N TYR A 178 18.55 -7.15 9.79
CA TYR A 178 19.26 -8.42 9.65
C TYR A 178 18.30 -9.61 9.81
N ALA A 179 18.74 -10.81 9.43
CA ALA A 179 17.91 -12.02 9.48
C ALA A 179 17.42 -12.32 10.90
N GLU A 180 18.26 -12.09 11.91
CA GLU A 180 17.95 -12.28 13.32
C GLU A 180 16.83 -11.34 13.78
N ASP A 181 16.87 -10.07 13.37
CA ASP A 181 15.85 -9.07 13.75
C ASP A 181 14.45 -9.45 13.22
N ILE A 182 14.40 -10.07 12.03
CA ILE A 182 13.13 -10.53 11.43
C ILE A 182 12.53 -11.71 12.21
N MET A 183 13.39 -12.59 12.75
CA MET A 183 12.92 -13.74 13.53
C MET A 183 12.47 -13.34 14.94
N ASP A 184 13.13 -12.35 15.55
CA ASP A 184 12.83 -11.89 16.92
C ASP A 184 11.53 -11.09 17.00
N ASN A 185 11.14 -10.40 15.91
CA ASN A 185 9.90 -9.64 15.83
C ASN A 185 8.65 -10.49 15.47
N GLY A 186 8.79 -11.80 15.37
CA GLY A 186 7.72 -12.74 15.02
C GLY A 186 7.21 -13.60 16.19
N GLY A 187 7.54 -13.25 17.44
CA GLY A 187 7.16 -13.97 18.65
C GLY A 187 6.07 -13.34 19.47
#